data_14c0920482541d987d47e024349d6e26
#
_entry.id   14c0920482541d987d47e024349d6e26
#
_cell.length_a   1.000
_cell.length_b   1.000
_cell.length_c   1.000
_cell.angle_alpha   90.00
_cell.angle_beta   90.00
_cell.angle_gamma   90.00
#
_symmetry.space_group_name_H-M   'P 1'
#
loop_
_entity.id
_entity.type
_entity.pdbx_description
1 polymer ?
#
loop_
_entity_poly.entity_id
_entity_poly.type
_entity_poly.pdbx_seq_one_letter_code
_entity_poly.pdbx_strand_id
1 'polypeptide(L)'
;MLIADSGKNLTAVSVMEADEESRYIGENTVADITASDGTVFEDLSVASITAKESEQTVTVSIPLPEGDFYLGQLVSVELDSSSKTYECCIPRTALNMEGSSYFLYTVSEEDTILGKEYTVEKLEVQVLDKNREIAAVEGISSGQKIIVRSDKSIEAGNKVRKDQ
;
A
#
# COMPACT_ATOMS: atom_id res chain seq x y z
N MET A 1 0.40 20.05 6.45
CA MET A 1 1.70 20.53 5.94
C MET A 1 1.72 22.05 5.88
N LEU A 2 2.83 22.70 6.09
CA LEU A 2 2.98 24.15 6.09
C LEU A 2 3.69 24.62 4.82
N ILE A 3 3.22 25.70 4.19
CA ILE A 3 3.89 26.31 3.03
C ILE A 3 5.02 27.22 3.52
N ALA A 4 6.22 26.98 2.98
CA ALA A 4 7.44 27.74 3.23
C ALA A 4 7.97 28.37 1.92
N ASP A 5 8.79 29.42 2.05
CA ASP A 5 9.46 30.05 0.91
C ASP A 5 10.82 29.36 0.65
N SER A 6 11.03 28.88 -0.57
CA SER A 6 12.31 28.30 -1.02
C SER A 6 13.16 29.31 -1.82
N GLY A 7 12.82 30.59 -1.80
CA GLY A 7 13.55 31.69 -2.42
C GLY A 7 13.14 32.04 -3.85
N LYS A 8 12.43 31.18 -4.56
CA LYS A 8 11.85 31.44 -5.89
C LYS A 8 10.41 30.94 -6.05
N ASN A 9 10.08 29.83 -5.37
CA ASN A 9 8.76 29.21 -5.43
C ASN A 9 8.34 28.82 -4.03
N LEU A 10 7.04 28.74 -3.79
CA LEU A 10 6.50 28.20 -2.55
C LEU A 10 6.73 26.68 -2.50
N THR A 11 6.96 26.17 -1.31
CA THR A 11 7.20 24.75 -1.06
C THR A 11 6.34 24.30 0.11
N ALA A 12 5.63 23.19 -0.06
CA ALA A 12 4.97 22.53 1.05
C ALA A 12 5.99 21.72 1.84
N VAL A 13 6.04 21.93 3.17
CA VAL A 13 6.98 21.25 4.06
C VAL A 13 6.21 20.47 5.11
N SER A 14 6.44 19.16 5.21
CA SER A 14 5.93 18.30 6.26
C SER A 14 7.06 17.77 7.12
N VAL A 15 6.78 17.71 8.42
CA VAL A 15 7.61 16.98 9.38
C VAL A 15 6.75 15.88 9.98
N MET A 16 7.18 14.63 9.87
CA MET A 16 6.49 13.45 10.38
C MET A 16 7.42 12.59 11.24
N GLU A 17 6.86 11.76 12.08
CA GLU A 17 7.65 10.78 12.84
C GLU A 17 8.25 9.73 11.90
N ALA A 18 9.48 9.29 12.22
CA ALA A 18 10.15 8.23 11.48
C ALA A 18 9.59 6.87 11.94
N ASP A 19 8.57 6.38 11.27
CA ASP A 19 7.92 5.10 11.50
C ASP A 19 8.21 4.08 10.38
N GLU A 20 7.51 2.94 10.39
CA GLU A 20 7.64 1.95 9.33
C GLU A 20 7.19 2.49 7.95
N GLU A 21 6.21 3.37 7.91
CA GLU A 21 5.66 3.92 6.67
C GLU A 21 6.62 4.95 6.05
N SER A 22 7.28 5.78 6.86
CA SER A 22 8.24 6.78 6.38
C SER A 22 9.48 6.18 5.70
N ARG A 23 9.77 4.89 5.93
CA ARG A 23 10.89 4.17 5.26
C ARG A 23 10.68 3.97 3.77
N TYR A 24 9.43 4.02 3.32
CA TYR A 24 9.09 3.86 1.90
C TYR A 24 9.09 5.18 1.15
N ILE A 25 9.21 6.31 1.86
CA ILE A 25 9.32 7.63 1.24
C ILE A 25 10.71 7.76 0.62
N GLY A 26 10.77 7.87 -0.69
CA GLY A 26 12.02 7.89 -1.47
C GLY A 26 11.89 8.66 -2.78
N GLU A 27 12.83 8.44 -3.68
CA GLU A 27 12.92 9.17 -4.97
C GLU A 27 11.68 8.99 -5.88
N ASN A 28 10.92 7.91 -5.70
CA ASN A 28 9.71 7.62 -6.47
C ASN A 28 8.43 8.00 -5.73
N THR A 29 8.53 8.77 -4.65
CA THR A 29 7.35 9.25 -3.93
C THR A 29 6.76 10.42 -4.68
N VAL A 30 5.47 10.35 -4.96
CA VAL A 30 4.64 11.44 -5.45
C VAL A 30 3.75 11.96 -4.34
N ALA A 31 3.25 13.17 -4.50
CA ALA A 31 2.41 13.81 -3.51
C ALA A 31 1.18 14.43 -4.15
N ASP A 32 0.03 14.17 -3.57
CA ASP A 32 -1.20 14.87 -3.87
C ASP A 32 -1.44 15.94 -2.80
N ILE A 33 -1.63 17.18 -3.24
CA ILE A 33 -1.84 18.31 -2.36
C ILE A 33 -3.26 18.84 -2.52
N THR A 34 -3.98 18.89 -1.42
CA THR A 34 -5.30 19.53 -1.36
C THR A 34 -5.18 20.88 -0.65
N ALA A 35 -5.48 21.95 -1.38
CA ALA A 35 -5.54 23.31 -0.86
C ALA A 35 -6.80 23.51 -0.02
N SER A 36 -6.84 24.61 0.78
CA SER A 36 -7.96 24.91 1.69
C SER A 36 -9.28 25.23 0.98
N ASP A 37 -9.25 25.57 -0.29
CA ASP A 37 -10.42 25.78 -1.15
C ASP A 37 -10.95 24.49 -1.80
N GLY A 38 -10.28 23.36 -1.54
CA GLY A 38 -10.62 22.05 -2.13
C GLY A 38 -9.96 21.76 -3.47
N THR A 39 -9.12 22.65 -3.99
CA THR A 39 -8.35 22.38 -5.21
C THR A 39 -7.32 21.30 -4.94
N VAL A 40 -7.26 20.29 -5.82
CA VAL A 40 -6.32 19.17 -5.74
C VAL A 40 -5.26 19.30 -6.82
N PHE A 41 -4.01 19.12 -6.43
CA PHE A 41 -2.84 19.02 -7.32
C PHE A 41 -2.26 17.62 -7.16
N GLU A 42 -2.32 16.83 -8.22
CA GLU A 42 -1.95 15.42 -8.21
C GLU A 42 -0.54 15.21 -8.77
N ASP A 43 0.08 14.08 -8.39
CA ASP A 43 1.37 13.58 -8.93
C ASP A 43 2.54 14.58 -8.80
N LEU A 44 2.58 15.37 -7.74
CA LEU A 44 3.68 16.30 -7.52
C LEU A 44 4.93 15.57 -7.05
N SER A 45 6.07 15.88 -7.68
CA SER A 45 7.36 15.28 -7.31
C SER A 45 7.87 15.82 -5.98
N VAL A 46 8.37 14.93 -5.12
CA VAL A 46 9.06 15.31 -3.90
C VAL A 46 10.45 15.84 -4.24
N ALA A 47 10.77 17.07 -3.80
CA ALA A 47 12.06 17.70 -4.08
C ALA A 47 13.16 17.26 -3.12
N SER A 48 12.83 17.03 -1.86
CA SER A 48 13.80 16.56 -0.86
C SER A 48 13.14 15.79 0.27
N ILE A 49 13.88 14.81 0.77
CA ILE A 49 13.54 14.00 1.93
C ILE A 49 14.75 14.06 2.86
N THR A 50 14.57 14.53 4.08
CA THR A 50 15.63 14.67 5.06
C THR A 50 15.22 13.96 6.35
N ALA A 51 15.96 12.91 6.72
CA ALA A 51 15.78 12.22 7.99
C ALA A 51 16.69 12.85 9.06
N LYS A 52 16.13 13.14 10.23
CA LYS A 52 16.87 13.54 11.43
C LYS A 52 16.78 12.42 12.46
N GLU A 53 17.81 11.60 12.53
CA GLU A 53 17.87 10.46 13.47
C GLU A 53 17.76 10.89 14.93
N SER A 54 18.34 12.04 15.30
CA SER A 54 18.31 12.56 16.68
C SER A 54 16.91 12.95 17.15
N GLU A 55 16.02 13.30 16.24
CA GLU A 55 14.64 13.72 16.51
C GLU A 55 13.63 12.65 16.12
N GLN A 56 14.09 11.56 15.50
CA GLN A 56 13.23 10.51 14.90
C GLN A 56 12.16 11.09 13.97
N THR A 57 12.56 12.05 13.15
CA THR A 57 11.65 12.73 12.21
C THR A 57 12.15 12.67 10.78
N VAL A 58 11.19 12.67 9.85
CA VAL A 58 11.43 12.81 8.41
C VAL A 58 10.76 14.10 7.95
N THR A 59 11.54 14.95 7.27
CA THR A 59 11.05 16.17 6.64
C THR A 59 10.94 15.95 5.15
N VAL A 60 9.77 16.20 4.59
CA VAL A 60 9.49 16.09 3.14
C VAL A 60 9.18 17.49 2.61
N SER A 61 9.79 17.85 1.48
CA SER A 61 9.58 19.13 0.79
C SER A 61 9.07 18.90 -0.62
N ILE A 62 7.96 19.56 -0.96
CA ILE A 62 7.27 19.42 -2.24
C ILE A 62 7.11 20.81 -2.86
N PRO A 63 7.72 21.11 -4.02
CA PRO A 63 7.52 22.35 -4.73
C PRO A 63 6.06 22.50 -5.13
N LEU A 64 5.47 23.66 -4.86
CA LEU A 64 4.12 23.94 -5.27
C LEU A 64 4.09 24.46 -6.70
N PRO A 65 3.11 24.06 -7.52
CA PRO A 65 2.87 24.65 -8.82
C PRO A 65 2.41 26.10 -8.70
N GLU A 66 2.31 26.80 -9.81
CA GLU A 66 1.68 28.13 -9.83
C GLU A 66 0.22 28.02 -9.40
N GLY A 67 -0.19 28.84 -8.43
CA GLY A 67 -1.53 28.84 -7.84
C GLY A 67 -1.66 29.84 -6.71
N ASP A 68 -2.85 29.95 -6.14
CA ASP A 68 -3.19 30.86 -5.06
C ASP A 68 -2.70 30.35 -3.68
N PHE A 69 -1.39 30.13 -3.57
CA PHE A 69 -0.76 29.74 -2.32
C PHE A 69 -0.09 30.93 -1.62
N TYR A 70 -0.05 30.91 -0.29
CA TYR A 70 0.64 31.91 0.51
C TYR A 70 1.45 31.31 1.65
N LEU A 71 2.47 32.03 2.08
CA LEU A 71 3.33 31.62 3.20
C LEU A 71 2.53 31.40 4.48
N GLY A 72 2.78 30.27 5.14
CA GLY A 72 2.11 29.86 6.36
C GLY A 72 0.73 29.23 6.16
N GLN A 73 0.30 29.04 4.91
CA GLN A 73 -0.94 28.30 4.61
C GLN A 73 -0.77 26.83 5.00
N LEU A 74 -1.83 26.25 5.54
CA LEU A 74 -1.92 24.81 5.77
C LEU A 74 -2.54 24.13 4.55
N VAL A 75 -1.94 23.05 4.12
CA VAL A 75 -2.45 22.17 3.06
C VAL A 75 -2.47 20.71 3.54
N SER A 76 -3.40 19.93 3.00
CA SER A 76 -3.38 18.48 3.19
C SER A 76 -2.49 17.86 2.15
N VAL A 77 -1.69 16.87 2.53
CA VAL A 77 -0.81 16.16 1.60
C VAL A 77 -0.96 14.67 1.83
N GLU A 78 -1.19 13.97 0.74
CA GLU A 78 -1.13 12.51 0.66
C GLU A 78 0.14 12.15 -0.09
N LEU A 79 0.95 11.24 0.48
CA LEU A 79 2.19 10.77 -0.13
C LEU A 79 1.96 9.35 -0.63
N ASP A 80 2.16 9.14 -1.92
CA ASP A 80 2.14 7.82 -2.53
C ASP A 80 3.57 7.43 -2.95
N SER A 81 4.00 6.28 -2.47
CA SER A 81 5.35 5.78 -2.71
C SER A 81 5.31 4.39 -3.31
N SER A 82 5.71 4.28 -4.56
CA SER A 82 5.91 3.01 -5.24
C SER A 82 7.39 2.65 -5.26
N SER A 83 7.83 1.81 -4.34
CA SER A 83 9.25 1.45 -4.23
C SER A 83 9.71 0.40 -5.23
N LYS A 84 8.82 -0.51 -5.66
CA LYS A 84 9.14 -1.64 -6.54
C LYS A 84 7.89 -2.13 -7.26
N THR A 85 8.09 -2.68 -8.47
CA THR A 85 7.07 -3.44 -9.17
C THR A 85 7.17 -4.92 -8.79
N TYR A 86 6.07 -5.51 -8.37
CA TYR A 86 5.99 -6.93 -8.02
C TYR A 86 5.08 -7.66 -9.00
N GLU A 87 5.46 -8.89 -9.35
CA GLU A 87 4.69 -9.71 -10.30
C GLU A 87 3.33 -10.14 -9.74
N CYS A 88 3.25 -10.35 -8.43
CA CYS A 88 2.03 -10.79 -7.78
C CYS A 88 1.75 -9.97 -6.52
N CYS A 89 0.65 -9.22 -6.55
CA CYS A 89 0.11 -8.52 -5.40
C CYS A 89 -1.29 -9.05 -5.07
N ILE A 90 -1.54 -9.26 -3.78
CA ILE A 90 -2.80 -9.79 -3.25
C ILE A 90 -3.36 -8.85 -2.20
N PRO A 91 -4.68 -8.83 -1.96
CA PRO A 91 -5.24 -8.14 -0.81
C PRO A 91 -4.65 -8.68 0.50
N ARG A 92 -4.22 -7.79 1.38
CA ARG A 92 -3.62 -8.18 2.68
C ARG A 92 -4.57 -9.04 3.52
N THR A 93 -5.88 -8.90 3.33
CA THR A 93 -6.91 -9.70 4.00
C THR A 93 -6.87 -11.19 3.64
N ALA A 94 -6.26 -11.56 2.50
CA ALA A 94 -6.07 -12.95 2.11
C ALA A 94 -4.85 -13.59 2.79
N LEU A 95 -3.92 -12.77 3.32
CA LEU A 95 -2.68 -13.24 3.91
C LEU A 95 -2.91 -13.68 5.35
N ASN A 96 -2.60 -14.93 5.64
CA ASN A 96 -2.66 -15.51 6.97
C ASN A 96 -1.26 -15.78 7.51
N MET A 97 -1.11 -15.86 8.82
CA MET A 97 0.16 -16.11 9.48
C MET A 97 0.00 -17.25 10.49
N GLU A 98 0.96 -18.17 10.47
CA GLU A 98 1.07 -19.25 11.47
C GLU A 98 2.52 -19.33 11.95
N GLY A 99 2.72 -19.01 13.22
CA GLY A 99 4.07 -18.85 13.75
C GLY A 99 4.82 -17.71 13.03
N SER A 100 5.89 -18.03 12.32
CA SER A 100 6.68 -17.09 11.51
C SER A 100 6.45 -17.21 10.00
N SER A 101 5.57 -18.12 9.56
CA SER A 101 5.31 -18.40 8.14
C SER A 101 4.01 -17.75 7.69
N TYR A 102 4.02 -17.24 6.46
CA TYR A 102 2.83 -16.72 5.80
C TYR A 102 2.24 -17.76 4.86
N PHE A 103 0.91 -17.78 4.79
CA PHE A 103 0.19 -18.68 3.90
C PHE A 103 -1.11 -18.05 3.38
N LEU A 104 -1.62 -18.63 2.31
CA LEU A 104 -2.91 -18.30 1.70
C LEU A 104 -3.81 -19.53 1.71
N TYR A 105 -5.10 -19.30 1.71
CA TYR A 105 -6.04 -20.31 1.30
C TYR A 105 -6.32 -20.18 -0.19
N THR A 106 -6.12 -21.26 -0.92
CA THR A 106 -6.41 -21.39 -2.34
C THR A 106 -7.56 -22.36 -2.55
N VAL A 107 -8.09 -22.39 -3.75
CA VAL A 107 -9.20 -23.27 -4.13
C VAL A 107 -8.77 -24.18 -5.26
N SER A 108 -8.80 -25.47 -5.02
CA SER A 108 -8.72 -26.52 -6.02
C SER A 108 -10.12 -26.83 -6.54
N GLU A 109 -10.26 -26.99 -7.85
CA GLU A 109 -11.53 -27.26 -8.52
C GLU A 109 -11.49 -28.64 -9.16
N GLU A 110 -12.44 -29.49 -8.80
CA GLU A 110 -12.60 -30.84 -9.37
C GLU A 110 -13.98 -30.99 -10.03
N ASP A 111 -14.00 -31.56 -11.22
CA ASP A 111 -15.24 -31.94 -11.90
C ASP A 111 -15.74 -33.29 -11.39
N THR A 112 -16.91 -33.28 -10.78
CA THR A 112 -17.58 -34.49 -10.28
C THR A 112 -18.86 -34.76 -11.07
N ILE A 113 -19.42 -35.94 -10.93
CA ILE A 113 -20.72 -36.31 -11.54
C ILE A 113 -21.88 -35.44 -11.06
N LEU A 114 -21.72 -34.74 -9.95
CA LEU A 114 -22.69 -33.82 -9.36
C LEU A 114 -22.40 -32.36 -9.66
N GLY A 115 -21.37 -32.08 -10.46
CA GLY A 115 -20.92 -30.72 -10.78
C GLY A 115 -19.52 -30.40 -10.23
N LYS A 116 -19.18 -29.13 -10.24
CA LYS A 116 -17.87 -28.65 -9.75
C LYS A 116 -17.82 -28.66 -8.24
N GLU A 117 -16.80 -29.28 -7.69
CA GLU A 117 -16.49 -29.27 -6.27
C GLU A 117 -15.23 -28.42 -6.02
N TYR A 118 -15.27 -27.61 -4.97
CA TYR A 118 -14.20 -26.72 -4.60
C TYR A 118 -13.65 -27.11 -3.23
N THR A 119 -12.35 -27.39 -3.16
CA THR A 119 -11.66 -27.77 -1.93
C THR A 119 -10.64 -26.71 -1.54
N VAL A 120 -10.60 -26.34 -0.28
CA VAL A 120 -9.63 -25.38 0.27
C VAL A 120 -8.27 -26.06 0.42
N GLU A 121 -7.25 -25.41 -0.09
CA GLU A 121 -5.86 -25.82 0.10
C GLU A 121 -5.08 -24.71 0.80
N LYS A 122 -4.10 -25.09 1.62
CA LYS A 122 -3.18 -24.16 2.26
C LYS A 122 -1.92 -24.06 1.41
N LEU A 123 -1.58 -22.85 0.97
CA LEU A 123 -0.38 -22.56 0.19
C LEU A 123 0.54 -21.66 1.00
N GLU A 124 1.75 -22.12 1.30
CA GLU A 124 2.78 -21.28 1.91
C GLU A 124 3.33 -20.31 0.86
N VAL A 125 3.54 -19.05 1.27
CA VAL A 125 4.03 -17.97 0.41
C VAL A 125 5.14 -17.19 1.10
N GLN A 126 6.04 -16.63 0.30
CA GLN A 126 7.02 -15.66 0.78
C GLN A 126 6.46 -14.25 0.57
N VAL A 127 6.41 -13.45 1.64
CA VAL A 127 6.03 -12.04 1.55
C VAL A 127 7.28 -11.25 1.19
N LEU A 128 7.25 -10.57 0.05
CA LEU A 128 8.33 -9.73 -0.46
C LEU A 128 8.20 -8.30 0.10
N ASP A 129 6.96 -7.81 0.15
CA ASP A 129 6.61 -6.49 0.67
C ASP A 129 5.13 -6.44 1.07
N LYS A 130 4.74 -5.49 1.90
CA LYS A 130 3.33 -5.31 2.29
C LYS A 130 3.07 -3.89 2.77
N ASN A 131 1.88 -3.39 2.49
CA ASN A 131 1.34 -2.16 3.06
C ASN A 131 0.02 -2.44 3.81
N ARG A 132 -0.80 -1.42 4.04
CA ARG A 132 -2.09 -1.57 4.74
C ARG A 132 -3.12 -2.38 3.97
N GLU A 133 -3.09 -2.33 2.64
CA GLU A 133 -4.13 -2.88 1.75
C GLU A 133 -3.69 -4.11 1.00
N ILE A 134 -2.44 -4.15 0.52
CA ILE A 134 -1.91 -5.20 -0.33
C ILE A 134 -0.61 -5.79 0.23
N ALA A 135 -0.33 -7.02 -0.19
CA ALA A 135 0.94 -7.70 0.03
C ALA A 135 1.48 -8.24 -1.30
N ALA A 136 2.75 -7.98 -1.56
CA ALA A 136 3.49 -8.59 -2.65
C ALA A 136 4.02 -9.94 -2.18
N VAL A 137 3.73 -10.98 -2.92
CA VAL A 137 4.06 -12.35 -2.54
C VAL A 137 4.66 -13.16 -3.69
N GLU A 138 5.46 -14.13 -3.32
CA GLU A 138 6.01 -15.13 -4.22
C GLU A 138 5.52 -16.52 -3.83
N GLY A 139 5.41 -17.43 -4.81
CA GLY A 139 4.94 -18.79 -4.59
C GLY A 139 3.51 -19.06 -5.08
N ILE A 140 2.87 -18.10 -5.75
CA ILE A 140 1.55 -18.26 -6.38
C ILE A 140 1.72 -18.53 -7.88
N SER A 141 1.04 -19.55 -8.39
CA SER A 141 1.00 -19.82 -9.84
C SER A 141 -0.01 -18.93 -10.55
N SER A 142 0.28 -18.56 -11.79
CA SER A 142 -0.64 -17.78 -12.63
C SER A 142 -1.99 -18.52 -12.77
N GLY A 143 -3.08 -17.79 -12.53
CA GLY A 143 -4.45 -18.32 -12.60
C GLY A 143 -4.92 -19.07 -11.34
N GLN A 144 -4.10 -19.18 -10.31
CA GLN A 144 -4.50 -19.80 -9.05
C GLN A 144 -5.55 -18.92 -8.34
N LYS A 145 -6.64 -19.55 -7.89
CA LYS A 145 -7.72 -18.85 -7.18
C LYS A 145 -7.39 -18.78 -5.70
N ILE A 146 -7.38 -17.59 -5.14
CA ILE A 146 -7.17 -17.35 -3.71
C ILE A 146 -8.47 -16.97 -3.02
N ILE A 147 -8.61 -17.35 -1.75
CA ILE A 147 -9.75 -16.95 -0.91
C ILE A 147 -9.38 -15.65 -0.20
N VAL A 148 -10.04 -14.56 -0.58
CA VAL A 148 -9.83 -13.23 0.02
C VAL A 148 -10.69 -13.04 1.26
N ARG A 149 -11.89 -13.63 1.27
CA ARG A 149 -12.87 -13.50 2.34
C ARG A 149 -13.71 -14.75 2.45
N SER A 150 -14.05 -15.13 3.67
CA SER A 150 -15.00 -16.20 3.99
C SER A 150 -15.93 -15.73 5.10
N ASP A 151 -17.19 -16.12 5.05
CA ASP A 151 -18.20 -15.90 6.08
C ASP A 151 -18.10 -16.91 7.23
N LYS A 152 -17.34 -17.97 7.03
CA LYS A 152 -17.10 -19.04 8.01
C LYS A 152 -15.61 -19.28 8.17
N SER A 153 -15.24 -19.85 9.31
CA SER A 153 -13.89 -20.37 9.51
C SER A 153 -13.60 -21.45 8.48
N ILE A 154 -12.47 -21.35 7.81
CA ILE A 154 -12.00 -22.31 6.78
C ILE A 154 -10.69 -22.94 7.21
N GLU A 155 -10.51 -24.20 6.84
CA GLU A 155 -9.29 -24.97 7.03
C GLU A 155 -8.99 -25.76 5.75
N ALA A 156 -7.73 -26.16 5.56
CA ALA A 156 -7.34 -27.00 4.45
C ALA A 156 -8.16 -28.30 4.44
N GLY A 157 -8.66 -28.71 3.26
CA GLY A 157 -9.56 -29.86 3.08
C GLY A 157 -11.04 -29.53 3.20
N ASN A 158 -11.41 -28.32 3.65
CA ASN A 158 -12.82 -27.94 3.68
C ASN A 158 -13.38 -27.81 2.26
N LYS A 159 -14.63 -28.28 2.08
CA LYS A 159 -15.38 -28.03 0.85
C LYS A 159 -16.09 -26.71 0.94
N VAL A 160 -15.93 -25.88 -0.10
CA VAL A 160 -16.50 -24.53 -0.16
C VAL A 160 -17.36 -24.35 -1.41
N ARG A 161 -18.25 -23.37 -1.36
CA ARG A 161 -19.02 -22.88 -2.52
C ARG A 161 -18.61 -21.47 -2.82
N LYS A 162 -18.58 -21.13 -4.11
CA LYS A 162 -18.36 -19.76 -4.55
C LYS A 162 -19.70 -19.04 -4.48
N ASP A 163 -19.75 -17.91 -3.76
CA ASP A 163 -20.86 -16.97 -3.88
C ASP A 163 -20.80 -16.31 -5.26
N GLN A 164 -21.97 -16.15 -5.88
CA GLN A 164 -22.13 -15.51 -7.19
C GLN A 164 -22.15 -14.00 -7.05
#